data_e99f46a62e8f7b2f7b296b2439968983
#
_entry.id   e99f46a62e8f7b2f7b296b2439968983
#
_cell.length_a   1.000
_cell.length_b   1.000
_cell.length_c   1.000
_cell.angle_alpha   90.00
_cell.angle_beta   90.00
_cell.angle_gamma   90.00
#
_symmetry.space_group_name_H-M   'P 1'
#
loop_
_entity.id
_entity.type
_entity.pdbx_description
1 polymer ?
#
loop_
_entity_poly.entity_id
_entity_poly.type
_entity_poly.pdbx_seq_one_letter_code
_entity_poly.pdbx_strand_id
1 'polypeptide(L)'
;ASGTEDFCRKAQLLNIEANKAMYEGWQHHMWNDATGVLTWMSQSAYPSFVWQTYDYYYDLNGAYWGVRKACEPVHVQWSYADNTVKAVNATLCGYEGAHVTATVYDMEGREVKRYSREATLTVHPNSAVEALRLPLPADGNLARGKRAVCSSSGVTDYHAAEAVTDGNTGSAWSATGGEGEWVYVDLGAPTRFSTVVLSWESEVAARYDVLVSDDAETWRTVHVGDKGSSPIDEITIEPVTARYVKVLDVKSWQPGRKMALYEIELYDTEAEPAGLSPVHFIRLRLTDAAGKLLSENFYWRSNRLGDYRALDGLEPARLDVRSKEETVGAKRIVRTTVTNRGRGVAFAVRVMPTYAS
;
A
#
# COMPACT_ATOMS: atom_id res chain seq x y z
N ALA A 1 10.03 -6.15 -13.16
CA ALA A 1 9.30 -6.18 -14.45
C ALA A 1 10.13 -6.96 -15.46
N SER A 2 9.48 -7.83 -16.24
CA SER A 2 10.14 -8.67 -17.25
C SER A 2 10.33 -8.00 -18.61
N GLY A 3 9.92 -6.75 -18.75
CA GLY A 3 10.02 -5.94 -19.97
C GLY A 3 9.16 -4.69 -19.89
N THR A 4 9.18 -3.86 -20.95
CA THR A 4 8.48 -2.58 -21.00
C THR A 4 6.97 -2.73 -20.83
N GLU A 5 6.35 -3.72 -21.46
CA GLU A 5 4.90 -3.96 -21.37
C GLU A 5 4.48 -4.36 -19.96
N ASP A 6 5.22 -5.26 -19.31
CA ASP A 6 4.99 -5.65 -17.93
C ASP A 6 5.19 -4.48 -16.97
N PHE A 7 6.23 -3.68 -17.19
CA PHE A 7 6.45 -2.43 -16.45
C PHE A 7 5.26 -1.48 -16.57
N CYS A 8 4.79 -1.22 -17.81
CA CYS A 8 3.65 -0.32 -18.02
C CYS A 8 2.37 -0.84 -17.34
N ARG A 9 2.10 -2.15 -17.41
CA ARG A 9 0.92 -2.74 -16.73
C ARG A 9 0.99 -2.57 -15.21
N LYS A 10 2.13 -2.86 -14.61
CA LYS A 10 2.35 -2.71 -13.16
C LYS A 10 2.30 -1.23 -12.74
N ALA A 11 2.89 -0.34 -13.51
CA ALA A 11 2.83 1.11 -13.26
C ALA A 11 1.40 1.65 -13.34
N GLN A 12 0.58 1.18 -14.30
CA GLN A 12 -0.84 1.56 -14.37
C GLN A 12 -1.63 1.08 -13.16
N LEU A 13 -1.36 -0.12 -12.64
CA LEU A 13 -2.00 -0.64 -11.44
C LEU A 13 -1.65 0.20 -10.20
N LEU A 14 -0.37 0.51 -10.01
CA LEU A 14 0.09 1.41 -8.94
C LEU A 14 -0.55 2.79 -9.06
N ASN A 15 -0.70 3.29 -10.29
CA ASN A 15 -1.31 4.60 -10.54
C ASN A 15 -2.81 4.63 -10.17
N ILE A 16 -3.55 3.51 -10.38
CA ILE A 16 -4.93 3.36 -9.87
C ILE A 16 -4.95 3.47 -8.35
N GLU A 17 -4.11 2.69 -7.68
CA GLU A 17 -4.09 2.58 -6.22
C GLU A 17 -3.68 3.90 -5.56
N ALA A 18 -2.57 4.49 -5.99
CA ALA A 18 -2.05 5.72 -5.42
C ALA A 18 -3.03 6.89 -5.56
N ASN A 19 -3.61 7.08 -6.75
CA ASN A 19 -4.57 8.16 -6.96
C ASN A 19 -5.90 7.90 -6.23
N LYS A 20 -6.40 6.66 -6.19
CA LYS A 20 -7.58 6.32 -5.40
C LYS A 20 -7.34 6.60 -3.92
N ALA A 21 -6.24 6.12 -3.36
CA ALA A 21 -5.89 6.30 -1.95
C ALA A 21 -5.71 7.78 -1.56
N MET A 22 -5.12 8.60 -2.44
CA MET A 22 -4.99 10.04 -2.22
C MET A 22 -6.35 10.71 -2.02
N TYR A 23 -7.31 10.48 -2.92
CA TYR A 23 -8.63 11.08 -2.80
C TYR A 23 -9.44 10.50 -1.64
N GLU A 24 -9.38 9.19 -1.43
CA GLU A 24 -10.05 8.53 -0.30
C GLU A 24 -9.48 8.99 1.05
N GLY A 25 -8.18 9.23 1.15
CA GLY A 25 -7.54 9.78 2.34
C GLY A 25 -8.09 11.17 2.71
N TRP A 26 -8.27 12.06 1.73
CA TRP A 26 -8.90 13.36 1.96
C TRP A 26 -10.38 13.23 2.33
N GLN A 27 -11.13 12.38 1.67
CA GLN A 27 -12.53 12.12 2.01
C GLN A 27 -12.70 11.49 3.40
N HIS A 28 -11.69 10.73 3.86
CA HIS A 28 -11.68 10.15 5.21
C HIS A 28 -11.77 11.21 6.30
N HIS A 29 -11.20 12.37 6.05
CA HIS A 29 -11.17 13.54 6.95
C HIS A 29 -12.23 14.61 6.63
N MET A 30 -13.14 14.34 5.74
CA MET A 30 -14.25 15.23 5.38
C MET A 30 -15.24 15.32 6.57
N TRP A 31 -15.49 16.44 7.12
CA TRP A 31 -15.18 17.85 7.00
C TRP A 31 -14.38 18.40 8.20
N ASN A 32 -13.56 17.59 8.83
CA ASN A 32 -12.78 18.04 10.00
C ASN A 32 -11.68 19.00 9.56
N ASP A 33 -10.70 18.49 8.81
CA ASP A 33 -9.49 19.18 8.40
C ASP A 33 -9.24 19.09 6.89
N ALA A 34 -10.16 18.46 6.13
CA ALA A 34 -10.11 18.31 4.69
C ALA A 34 -11.38 18.82 4.00
N THR A 35 -11.22 19.77 3.09
CA THR A 35 -12.31 20.41 2.33
C THR A 35 -12.25 20.17 0.83
N GLY A 36 -11.15 19.66 0.31
CA GLY A 36 -10.99 19.37 -1.12
C GLY A 36 -9.56 19.01 -1.51
N VAL A 37 -9.41 18.56 -2.74
CA VAL A 37 -8.13 18.19 -3.36
C VAL A 37 -7.98 18.93 -4.67
N LEU A 38 -6.84 19.57 -4.88
CA LEU A 38 -6.45 20.18 -6.14
C LEU A 38 -5.37 19.32 -6.80
N THR A 39 -5.68 18.77 -7.96
CA THR A 39 -4.72 17.95 -8.70
C THR A 39 -3.79 18.82 -9.54
N TRP A 40 -2.49 18.67 -9.33
CA TRP A 40 -1.49 19.32 -10.16
C TRP A 40 -1.24 18.51 -11.41
N MET A 41 -1.76 19.03 -12.51
CA MET A 41 -1.81 18.61 -13.89
C MET A 41 -2.59 17.32 -14.13
N SER A 42 -3.62 17.42 -14.94
CA SER A 42 -4.49 16.32 -15.37
C SER A 42 -4.01 15.65 -16.67
N GLN A 43 -3.16 16.34 -17.46
CA GLN A 43 -2.73 15.91 -18.78
C GLN A 43 -1.30 16.38 -19.09
N SER A 44 -0.57 15.55 -19.86
CA SER A 44 0.77 15.91 -20.36
C SER A 44 0.70 16.91 -21.51
N ALA A 45 1.66 17.84 -21.55
CA ALA A 45 1.83 18.77 -22.67
C ALA A 45 2.51 18.12 -23.90
N TYR A 46 3.11 16.95 -23.72
CA TYR A 46 3.81 16.16 -24.75
C TYR A 46 3.83 14.68 -24.35
N PRO A 47 4.06 13.74 -25.29
CA PRO A 47 4.15 12.31 -24.97
C PRO A 47 5.23 12.05 -23.91
N SER A 48 4.83 11.53 -22.75
CA SER A 48 5.74 11.27 -21.62
C SER A 48 5.15 10.24 -20.67
N PHE A 49 6.00 9.67 -19.80
CA PHE A 49 5.58 8.79 -18.71
C PHE A 49 5.34 9.64 -17.46
N VAL A 50 4.09 9.99 -17.20
CA VAL A 50 3.68 10.77 -16.04
C VAL A 50 2.45 10.22 -15.33
N TRP A 51 2.23 10.64 -14.10
CA TRP A 51 1.14 10.20 -13.20
C TRP A 51 -0.24 10.79 -13.49
N GLN A 52 -0.39 11.60 -14.53
CA GLN A 52 -1.60 12.37 -14.85
C GLN A 52 -2.79 11.45 -15.18
N THR A 53 -4.01 12.00 -15.11
CA THR A 53 -5.25 11.23 -15.36
C THR A 53 -5.49 10.92 -16.82
N TYR A 54 -4.92 11.71 -17.73
CA TYR A 54 -4.96 11.53 -19.18
C TYR A 54 -3.54 11.53 -19.73
N ASP A 55 -3.29 10.71 -20.73
CA ASP A 55 -2.08 10.83 -21.50
C ASP A 55 -2.15 11.98 -22.53
N TYR A 56 -1.07 12.20 -23.28
CA TYR A 56 -1.02 13.21 -24.33
C TYR A 56 -2.11 13.03 -25.40
N TYR A 57 -2.49 11.81 -25.70
CA TYR A 57 -3.47 11.46 -26.72
C TYR A 57 -4.92 11.42 -26.19
N TYR A 58 -5.16 11.88 -24.97
CA TYR A 58 -6.45 11.85 -24.26
C TYR A 58 -6.95 10.43 -23.94
N ASP A 59 -6.08 9.43 -23.95
CA ASP A 59 -6.45 8.11 -23.46
C ASP A 59 -6.44 8.09 -21.91
N LEU A 60 -7.31 7.27 -21.34
CA LEU A 60 -7.50 7.18 -19.89
C LEU A 60 -6.48 6.22 -19.29
N ASN A 61 -5.70 6.71 -18.36
CA ASN A 61 -4.74 5.90 -17.63
C ASN A 61 -5.28 5.41 -16.27
N GLY A 62 -4.44 4.71 -15.50
CA GLY A 62 -4.80 4.17 -14.19
C GLY A 62 -5.30 5.23 -13.22
N ALA A 63 -4.69 6.41 -13.18
CA ALA A 63 -5.08 7.51 -12.29
C ALA A 63 -6.55 7.94 -12.49
N TYR A 64 -7.00 8.05 -13.76
CA TYR A 64 -8.39 8.39 -14.06
C TYR A 64 -9.36 7.41 -13.39
N TRP A 65 -9.10 6.11 -13.51
CA TRP A 65 -9.98 5.09 -12.97
C TRP A 65 -9.99 5.07 -11.45
N GLY A 66 -8.83 5.31 -10.82
CA GLY A 66 -8.71 5.46 -9.38
C GLY A 66 -9.49 6.66 -8.85
N VAL A 67 -9.29 7.84 -9.44
CA VAL A 67 -9.99 9.07 -9.06
C VAL A 67 -11.49 8.95 -9.30
N ARG A 68 -11.92 8.41 -10.45
CA ARG A 68 -13.33 8.18 -10.75
C ARG A 68 -14.01 7.31 -9.70
N LYS A 69 -13.32 6.26 -9.23
CA LYS A 69 -13.84 5.38 -8.18
C LYS A 69 -13.95 6.12 -6.86
N ALA A 70 -12.92 6.82 -6.43
CA ALA A 70 -12.93 7.58 -5.17
C ALA A 70 -13.97 8.72 -5.16
N CYS A 71 -14.23 9.35 -6.32
CA CYS A 71 -15.18 10.46 -6.45
C CYS A 71 -16.64 10.03 -6.73
N GLU A 72 -17.02 8.79 -6.43
CA GLU A 72 -18.45 8.41 -6.49
C GLU A 72 -19.25 9.27 -5.50
N PRO A 73 -20.44 9.80 -5.89
CA PRO A 73 -21.25 10.66 -5.00
C PRO A 73 -21.64 10.01 -3.68
N VAL A 74 -21.87 8.70 -3.68
CA VAL A 74 -21.96 7.85 -2.49
C VAL A 74 -20.90 6.79 -2.64
N HIS A 75 -20.01 6.69 -1.67
CA HIS A 75 -18.80 5.89 -1.76
C HIS A 75 -18.53 5.10 -0.48
N VAL A 76 -18.06 3.87 -0.60
CA VAL A 76 -17.56 3.08 0.52
C VAL A 76 -16.06 2.88 0.38
N GLN A 77 -15.31 3.20 1.42
CA GLN A 77 -13.84 3.15 1.40
C GLN A 77 -13.27 2.49 2.65
N TRP A 78 -12.05 1.98 2.51
CA TRP A 78 -11.24 1.41 3.57
C TRP A 78 -9.93 2.18 3.72
N SER A 79 -9.56 2.47 4.96
CA SER A 79 -8.32 3.18 5.31
C SER A 79 -7.19 2.19 5.60
N TYR A 80 -6.08 2.35 4.90
CA TYR A 80 -4.84 1.61 5.16
C TYR A 80 -4.23 1.91 6.53
N ALA A 81 -4.46 3.13 7.05
CA ALA A 81 -3.81 3.60 8.26
C ALA A 81 -4.33 2.90 9.52
N ASP A 82 -5.63 2.66 9.58
CA ASP A 82 -6.30 2.20 10.81
C ASP A 82 -7.33 1.09 10.61
N ASN A 83 -7.44 0.56 9.38
CA ASN A 83 -8.39 -0.47 8.98
C ASN A 83 -9.87 -0.08 9.12
N THR A 84 -10.21 1.20 9.23
CA THR A 84 -11.60 1.66 9.24
C THR A 84 -12.23 1.58 7.87
N VAL A 85 -13.52 1.26 7.84
CA VAL A 85 -14.37 1.34 6.67
C VAL A 85 -15.36 2.47 6.89
N LYS A 86 -15.39 3.44 5.97
CA LYS A 86 -16.30 4.58 6.00
C LYS A 86 -17.25 4.57 4.83
N ALA A 87 -18.49 5.00 5.08
CA ALA A 87 -19.44 5.39 4.05
C ALA A 87 -19.35 6.91 3.88
N VAL A 88 -18.98 7.35 2.69
CA VAL A 88 -18.87 8.76 2.30
C VAL A 88 -20.07 9.12 1.44
N ASN A 89 -20.75 10.21 1.77
CA ASN A 89 -21.91 10.69 1.04
C ASN A 89 -21.77 12.19 0.74
N ALA A 90 -21.46 12.52 -0.49
CA ALA A 90 -21.36 13.89 -0.97
C ALA A 90 -22.69 14.43 -1.51
N THR A 91 -23.81 13.70 -1.33
CA THR A 91 -25.14 14.12 -1.78
C THR A 91 -25.93 14.80 -0.66
N LEU A 92 -27.03 15.43 -1.04
CA LEU A 92 -27.99 16.05 -0.10
C LEU A 92 -29.03 15.07 0.44
N CYS A 93 -29.00 13.80 0.03
CA CYS A 93 -29.91 12.76 0.49
C CYS A 93 -29.20 11.84 1.49
N GLY A 94 -29.86 11.52 2.61
CA GLY A 94 -29.38 10.53 3.58
C GLY A 94 -29.89 9.13 3.26
N TYR A 95 -29.27 8.11 3.88
CA TYR A 95 -29.66 6.70 3.76
C TYR A 95 -29.76 6.10 5.17
N GLU A 96 -30.99 5.89 5.62
CA GLU A 96 -31.25 5.17 6.88
C GLU A 96 -31.23 3.66 6.62
N GLY A 97 -30.73 2.89 7.60
CA GLY A 97 -30.63 1.44 7.48
C GLY A 97 -29.76 0.95 6.32
N ALA A 98 -28.79 1.76 5.91
CA ALA A 98 -27.80 1.36 4.93
C ALA A 98 -26.94 0.21 5.49
N HIS A 99 -26.57 -0.76 4.63
CA HIS A 99 -25.81 -1.94 5.03
C HIS A 99 -24.46 -1.97 4.33
N VAL A 100 -23.39 -2.09 5.12
CA VAL A 100 -22.01 -2.24 4.66
C VAL A 100 -21.56 -3.66 4.90
N THR A 101 -21.02 -4.30 3.85
CA THR A 101 -20.26 -5.55 3.98
C THR A 101 -18.83 -5.31 3.56
N ALA A 102 -17.88 -5.79 4.37
CA ALA A 102 -16.46 -5.81 4.09
C ALA A 102 -15.98 -7.26 4.13
N THR A 103 -15.77 -7.84 2.97
CA THR A 103 -15.40 -9.26 2.81
C THR A 103 -13.93 -9.35 2.45
N VAL A 104 -13.19 -10.13 3.22
CA VAL A 104 -11.76 -10.41 2.99
C VAL A 104 -11.61 -11.75 2.30
N TYR A 105 -10.82 -11.80 1.22
CA TYR A 105 -10.55 -13.02 0.45
C TYR A 105 -9.06 -13.32 0.41
N ASP A 106 -8.73 -14.60 0.40
CA ASP A 106 -7.38 -15.08 0.11
C ASP A 106 -7.05 -15.03 -1.40
N MET A 107 -5.82 -15.42 -1.77
CA MET A 107 -5.39 -15.44 -3.18
C MET A 107 -6.15 -16.46 -4.04
N GLU A 108 -6.78 -17.45 -3.46
CA GLU A 108 -7.65 -18.42 -4.13
C GLU A 108 -9.11 -17.92 -4.27
N GLY A 109 -9.41 -16.72 -3.76
CA GLY A 109 -10.74 -16.14 -3.81
C GLY A 109 -11.71 -16.71 -2.78
N ARG A 110 -11.22 -17.41 -1.75
CA ARG A 110 -12.03 -17.92 -0.64
C ARG A 110 -12.18 -16.87 0.43
N GLU A 111 -13.39 -16.71 0.95
CA GLU A 111 -13.64 -15.78 2.04
C GLU A 111 -12.91 -16.17 3.33
N VAL A 112 -12.21 -15.23 3.92
CA VAL A 112 -11.57 -15.37 5.23
C VAL A 112 -12.47 -14.74 6.29
N LYS A 113 -13.49 -15.48 6.73
CA LYS A 113 -14.57 -15.02 7.64
C LYS A 113 -14.07 -14.35 8.91
N ARG A 114 -12.93 -14.79 9.44
CA ARG A 114 -12.33 -14.20 10.65
C ARG A 114 -12.10 -12.69 10.49
N TYR A 115 -11.78 -12.23 9.31
CA TYR A 115 -11.45 -10.83 9.00
C TYR A 115 -12.59 -10.09 8.31
N SER A 116 -13.63 -10.78 7.82
CA SER A 116 -14.82 -10.17 7.23
C SER A 116 -15.73 -9.57 8.30
N ARG A 117 -16.39 -8.46 7.99
CA ARG A 117 -17.32 -7.74 8.89
C ARG A 117 -18.48 -7.16 8.10
N GLU A 118 -19.58 -6.90 8.80
CA GLU A 118 -20.73 -6.17 8.29
C GLU A 118 -21.32 -5.25 9.36
N ALA A 119 -21.99 -4.21 8.93
CA ALA A 119 -22.67 -3.26 9.82
C ALA A 119 -23.87 -2.61 9.12
N THR A 120 -24.87 -2.22 9.91
CA THR A 120 -25.99 -1.38 9.47
C THR A 120 -25.87 -0.03 10.14
N LEU A 121 -26.04 1.05 9.36
CA LEU A 121 -25.83 2.42 9.84
C LEU A 121 -26.75 3.40 9.12
N THR A 122 -26.82 4.61 9.65
CA THR A 122 -27.38 5.77 8.93
C THR A 122 -26.26 6.56 8.29
N VAL A 123 -26.33 6.76 6.98
CA VAL A 123 -25.39 7.60 6.23
C VAL A 123 -26.03 8.96 6.03
N HIS A 124 -25.56 9.96 6.75
CA HIS A 124 -26.13 11.32 6.68
C HIS A 124 -25.78 12.02 5.36
N PRO A 125 -26.57 13.01 4.94
CA PRO A 125 -26.21 13.87 3.83
C PRO A 125 -24.87 14.56 4.07
N ASN A 126 -24.05 14.73 3.03
CA ASN A 126 -22.80 15.47 3.06
C ASN A 126 -21.88 15.11 4.26
N SER A 127 -21.62 13.81 4.43
CA SER A 127 -20.89 13.26 5.58
C SER A 127 -19.99 12.10 5.21
N ALA A 128 -19.00 11.84 6.10
CA ALA A 128 -18.22 10.62 6.12
C ALA A 128 -18.46 9.92 7.47
N VAL A 129 -19.05 8.74 7.45
CA VAL A 129 -19.47 8.00 8.66
C VAL A 129 -18.68 6.71 8.75
N GLU A 130 -18.05 6.46 9.91
CA GLU A 130 -17.40 5.17 10.18
C GLU A 130 -18.47 4.08 10.31
N ALA A 131 -18.38 3.05 9.47
CA ALA A 131 -19.29 1.93 9.49
C ALA A 131 -18.78 0.79 10.37
N LEU A 132 -17.50 0.44 10.21
CA LEU A 132 -16.88 -0.67 10.92
C LEU A 132 -15.35 -0.55 10.83
N ARG A 133 -14.65 -1.42 11.58
CA ARG A 133 -13.21 -1.61 11.47
C ARG A 133 -12.90 -3.07 11.20
N LEU A 134 -12.05 -3.32 10.20
CA LEU A 134 -11.58 -4.66 9.90
C LEU A 134 -10.50 -5.08 10.92
N PRO A 135 -10.57 -6.30 11.47
CA PRO A 135 -9.56 -6.80 12.42
C PRO A 135 -8.33 -7.36 11.69
N LEU A 136 -7.91 -6.68 10.63
CA LEU A 136 -6.69 -7.06 9.91
C LEU A 136 -5.48 -6.81 10.80
N PRO A 137 -4.47 -7.70 10.76
CA PRO A 137 -3.25 -7.50 11.51
C PRO A 137 -2.55 -6.22 11.04
N ALA A 138 -1.67 -5.67 11.87
CA ALA A 138 -0.73 -4.65 11.44
C ALA A 138 0.10 -5.17 10.24
N ASP A 139 0.83 -4.28 9.57
CA ASP A 139 1.62 -4.60 8.36
C ASP A 139 2.76 -5.64 8.57
N GLY A 140 2.85 -6.22 9.75
CA GLY A 140 3.86 -7.22 10.10
C GLY A 140 5.23 -6.63 10.45
N ASN A 141 5.46 -5.34 10.21
CA ASN A 141 6.72 -4.70 10.58
C ASN A 141 6.84 -4.55 12.11
N LEU A 142 7.70 -5.37 12.71
CA LEU A 142 7.94 -5.41 14.15
C LEU A 142 8.65 -4.16 14.68
N ALA A 143 9.31 -3.40 13.80
CA ALA A 143 10.01 -2.16 14.13
C ALA A 143 9.14 -0.92 14.07
N ARG A 144 7.95 -0.97 13.46
CA ARG A 144 7.09 0.19 13.25
C ARG A 144 6.72 0.90 14.55
N GLY A 145 6.99 2.22 14.62
CA GLY A 145 6.71 3.06 15.76
C GLY A 145 7.53 2.73 17.02
N LYS A 146 8.59 1.92 16.87
CA LYS A 146 9.51 1.61 17.95
C LYS A 146 10.52 2.72 18.14
N ARG A 147 11.03 2.85 19.36
CA ARG A 147 12.07 3.83 19.69
C ARG A 147 13.35 3.49 18.94
N ALA A 148 13.95 4.50 18.31
CA ALA A 148 15.27 4.39 17.73
C ALA A 148 16.28 5.29 18.45
N VAL A 149 17.57 4.91 18.40
CA VAL A 149 18.68 5.66 18.99
C VAL A 149 19.83 5.59 17.98
N CYS A 150 20.56 6.68 17.82
CA CYS A 150 21.66 6.80 16.88
C CYS A 150 22.92 7.37 17.51
N SER A 151 24.06 7.16 16.84
CA SER A 151 25.37 7.75 17.22
C SER A 151 25.38 9.27 17.02
N SER A 152 24.77 9.72 15.94
CA SER A 152 24.59 11.13 15.58
C SER A 152 23.39 11.32 14.70
N SER A 153 22.81 12.53 14.65
CA SER A 153 21.72 12.86 13.72
C SER A 153 21.87 14.26 13.15
N GLY A 154 21.36 14.46 11.94
CA GLY A 154 21.27 15.78 11.30
C GLY A 154 20.43 16.76 12.12
N VAL A 155 20.58 18.04 11.84
CA VAL A 155 20.12 19.17 12.68
C VAL A 155 18.62 19.45 12.54
N THR A 156 17.86 18.67 11.74
CA THR A 156 16.44 18.90 11.49
C THR A 156 15.60 17.75 12.02
N ASP A 157 14.36 18.02 12.42
CA ASP A 157 13.40 17.02 12.88
C ASP A 157 13.15 15.89 11.85
N TYR A 158 13.37 16.18 10.55
CA TYR A 158 13.29 15.19 9.47
C TYR A 158 14.44 14.16 9.44
N HIS A 159 15.47 14.36 10.25
CA HIS A 159 16.68 13.50 10.30
C HIS A 159 16.87 12.84 11.67
N ALA A 160 15.83 12.78 12.47
CA ALA A 160 15.87 12.14 13.79
C ALA A 160 15.98 10.61 13.67
N ALA A 161 16.46 9.96 14.72
CA ALA A 161 16.58 8.50 14.73
C ALA A 161 15.25 7.78 14.50
N GLU A 162 14.17 8.32 15.03
CA GLU A 162 12.81 7.76 14.94
C GLU A 162 12.28 7.71 13.50
N ALA A 163 12.84 8.47 12.57
CA ALA A 163 12.49 8.41 11.15
C ALA A 163 12.67 6.99 10.56
N VAL A 164 13.59 6.18 11.11
CA VAL A 164 13.79 4.80 10.59
C VAL A 164 12.70 3.82 10.98
N THR A 165 11.70 4.24 11.76
CA THR A 165 10.61 3.37 12.24
C THR A 165 9.23 4.00 12.09
N ASP A 166 9.12 5.21 11.53
CA ASP A 166 7.88 5.97 11.48
C ASP A 166 6.92 5.51 10.35
N GLY A 167 7.43 4.75 9.40
CA GLY A 167 6.67 4.23 8.25
C GLY A 167 6.49 5.26 7.15
N ASN A 168 7.32 6.28 7.10
CA ASN A 168 7.22 7.37 6.15
C ASN A 168 8.53 7.52 5.37
N THR A 169 8.55 7.10 4.13
CA THR A 169 9.69 7.27 3.23
C THR A 169 9.95 8.72 2.78
N GLY A 170 9.20 9.67 3.30
CA GLY A 170 9.46 11.12 3.15
C GLY A 170 10.36 11.70 4.24
N SER A 171 10.61 10.96 5.33
CA SER A 171 11.56 11.25 6.40
C SER A 171 12.72 10.27 6.36
N ALA A 172 13.88 10.64 6.84
CA ALA A 172 15.05 9.77 6.91
C ALA A 172 15.90 10.11 8.13
N TRP A 173 16.49 9.12 8.78
CA TRP A 173 17.63 9.39 9.63
C TRP A 173 18.87 9.58 8.77
N SER A 174 19.69 10.58 9.12
CA SER A 174 20.99 10.82 8.47
C SER A 174 22.05 11.08 9.53
N ALA A 175 23.11 10.32 9.50
CA ALA A 175 24.29 10.53 10.35
C ALA A 175 24.96 11.89 10.05
N THR A 176 25.72 12.42 11.00
CA THR A 176 26.53 13.64 10.78
C THR A 176 27.97 13.34 10.41
N GLY A 177 28.46 12.14 10.74
CA GLY A 177 29.79 11.63 10.44
C GLY A 177 29.81 10.62 9.30
N GLY A 178 30.97 9.96 9.14
CA GLY A 178 31.22 8.88 8.20
C GLY A 178 31.26 7.50 8.86
N GLU A 179 32.30 6.73 8.59
CA GLU A 179 32.46 5.37 9.12
C GLU A 179 32.35 5.29 10.65
N GLY A 180 31.71 4.22 11.14
CA GLY A 180 31.47 3.99 12.56
C GLY A 180 30.13 4.57 13.08
N GLU A 181 29.38 5.28 12.27
CA GLU A 181 28.03 5.74 12.63
C GLU A 181 27.04 4.59 12.66
N TRP A 182 26.02 4.72 13.50
CA TRP A 182 25.03 3.67 13.68
C TRP A 182 23.69 4.21 14.12
N VAL A 183 22.65 3.44 13.84
CA VAL A 183 21.32 3.58 14.42
C VAL A 183 20.83 2.22 14.90
N TYR A 184 20.14 2.14 16.03
CA TYR A 184 19.46 0.93 16.47
C TYR A 184 18.02 1.17 16.87
N VAL A 185 17.21 0.12 16.74
CA VAL A 185 15.81 0.07 17.13
C VAL A 185 15.70 -0.72 18.42
N ASP A 186 14.96 -0.19 19.42
CA ASP A 186 14.53 -0.89 20.65
C ASP A 186 13.13 -1.46 20.43
N LEU A 187 12.98 -2.76 20.29
CA LEU A 187 11.70 -3.44 20.10
C LEU A 187 10.85 -3.47 21.38
N GLY A 188 11.41 -3.05 22.52
CA GLY A 188 10.76 -3.00 23.82
C GLY A 188 10.79 -4.32 24.60
N ALA A 189 10.92 -5.45 23.91
CA ALA A 189 11.09 -6.79 24.49
C ALA A 189 11.83 -7.69 23.49
N PRO A 190 12.42 -8.81 23.95
CA PRO A 190 12.98 -9.82 23.05
C PRO A 190 11.91 -10.28 22.04
N THR A 191 12.18 -10.07 20.76
CA THR A 191 11.25 -10.32 19.65
C THR A 191 11.94 -11.18 18.61
N ARG A 192 11.26 -12.20 18.13
CA ARG A 192 11.78 -13.08 17.07
C ARG A 192 11.55 -12.42 15.69
N PHE A 193 12.57 -12.49 14.84
CA PHE A 193 12.52 -12.08 13.43
C PHE A 193 13.54 -12.84 12.60
N SER A 194 13.33 -12.89 11.30
CA SER A 194 14.17 -13.58 10.32
C SER A 194 14.45 -12.76 9.05
N THR A 195 13.84 -11.59 8.93
CA THR A 195 14.07 -10.69 7.80
C THR A 195 14.28 -9.26 8.29
N VAL A 196 15.29 -8.62 7.75
CA VAL A 196 15.59 -7.19 7.95
C VAL A 196 15.49 -6.51 6.60
N VAL A 197 14.76 -5.40 6.52
CA VAL A 197 14.68 -4.57 5.32
C VAL A 197 15.22 -3.21 5.62
N LEU A 198 16.19 -2.77 4.84
CA LEU A 198 16.79 -1.46 4.92
C LEU A 198 16.39 -0.66 3.69
N SER A 199 15.65 0.41 3.90
CA SER A 199 15.32 1.39 2.85
C SER A 199 16.32 2.55 2.95
N TRP A 200 17.19 2.66 1.97
CA TRP A 200 18.26 3.64 1.94
C TRP A 200 17.79 4.96 1.33
N GLU A 201 18.26 6.04 1.91
CA GLU A 201 18.27 7.35 1.27
C GLU A 201 19.41 7.40 0.23
N SER A 202 19.61 8.53 -0.44
CA SER A 202 20.67 8.68 -1.46
C SER A 202 22.10 8.49 -0.92
N GLU A 203 22.30 8.66 0.38
CA GLU A 203 23.58 8.50 1.06
C GLU A 203 23.67 7.14 1.75
N VAL A 204 24.42 6.23 1.18
CA VAL A 204 24.48 4.82 1.59
C VAL A 204 25.85 4.43 2.14
N ALA A 205 25.88 3.47 3.06
CA ALA A 205 27.12 2.77 3.43
C ALA A 205 27.55 1.85 2.29
N ALA A 206 28.84 1.83 1.93
CA ALA A 206 29.35 0.83 0.98
C ALA A 206 29.37 -0.57 1.59
N ARG A 207 29.67 -0.63 2.89
CA ARG A 207 29.60 -1.83 3.70
C ARG A 207 28.97 -1.52 5.04
N TYR A 208 28.06 -2.35 5.48
CA TYR A 208 27.37 -2.22 6.75
C TYR A 208 27.23 -3.57 7.46
N ASP A 209 27.11 -3.53 8.77
CA ASP A 209 26.79 -4.70 9.57
C ASP A 209 25.41 -4.53 10.21
N VAL A 210 24.63 -5.62 10.25
CA VAL A 210 23.43 -5.72 11.08
C VAL A 210 23.79 -6.52 12.34
N LEU A 211 23.56 -5.90 13.50
CA LEU A 211 23.87 -6.48 14.79
C LEU A 211 22.62 -6.56 15.66
N VAL A 212 22.62 -7.50 16.59
CA VAL A 212 21.56 -7.67 17.58
C VAL A 212 22.12 -7.68 18.99
N SER A 213 21.27 -7.30 19.96
CA SER A 213 21.61 -7.26 21.38
C SER A 213 20.36 -7.44 22.23
N ASP A 214 20.55 -7.89 23.48
CA ASP A 214 19.51 -7.94 24.50
C ASP A 214 19.66 -6.85 25.58
N ASP A 215 20.84 -6.19 25.64
CA ASP A 215 21.20 -5.19 26.65
C ASP A 215 21.60 -3.82 26.07
N ALA A 216 21.70 -3.68 24.74
CA ALA A 216 22.21 -2.53 24.00
C ALA A 216 23.70 -2.21 24.26
N GLU A 217 24.42 -3.08 24.94
CA GLU A 217 25.86 -2.96 25.26
C GLU A 217 26.67 -4.01 24.50
N THR A 218 26.26 -5.27 24.60
CA THR A 218 26.92 -6.41 23.96
C THR A 218 26.22 -6.73 22.63
N TRP A 219 26.97 -6.56 21.53
CA TRP A 219 26.44 -6.71 20.18
C TRP A 219 26.99 -7.92 19.45
N ARG A 220 26.14 -8.63 18.73
CA ARG A 220 26.47 -9.77 17.90
C ARG A 220 26.03 -9.51 16.45
N THR A 221 26.98 -9.60 15.51
CA THR A 221 26.68 -9.46 14.08
C THR A 221 25.84 -10.65 13.60
N VAL A 222 24.76 -10.36 12.90
CA VAL A 222 23.87 -11.36 12.27
C VAL A 222 23.91 -11.28 10.75
N HIS A 223 24.39 -10.16 10.19
CA HIS A 223 24.59 -10.00 8.77
C HIS A 223 25.70 -8.99 8.49
N VAL A 224 26.48 -9.26 7.45
CA VAL A 224 27.46 -8.36 6.86
C VAL A 224 27.00 -8.06 5.44
N GLY A 225 26.67 -6.81 5.16
CA GLY A 225 26.15 -6.37 3.88
C GLY A 225 27.12 -5.49 3.11
N ASP A 226 27.19 -5.73 1.81
CA ASP A 226 27.78 -4.79 0.86
C ASP A 226 26.64 -4.13 0.08
N LYS A 227 26.61 -2.80 0.07
CA LYS A 227 25.56 -2.04 -0.60
C LYS A 227 25.65 -2.20 -2.10
N GLY A 228 24.63 -2.81 -2.67
CA GLY A 228 24.42 -2.86 -4.10
C GLY A 228 23.81 -1.55 -4.67
N SER A 229 23.33 -1.61 -5.90
CA SER A 229 22.68 -0.48 -6.59
C SER A 229 21.18 -0.32 -6.21
N SER A 230 20.61 -1.25 -5.44
CA SER A 230 19.21 -1.18 -5.02
C SER A 230 19.02 -0.14 -3.91
N PRO A 231 17.95 0.66 -3.94
CA PRO A 231 17.59 1.53 -2.82
C PRO A 231 17.05 0.75 -1.62
N ILE A 232 16.76 -0.54 -1.77
CA ILE A 232 16.22 -1.40 -0.72
C ILE A 232 17.06 -2.66 -0.66
N ASP A 233 17.54 -2.99 0.53
CA ASP A 233 18.19 -4.27 0.84
C ASP A 233 17.24 -5.12 1.68
N GLU A 234 16.84 -6.26 1.13
CA GLU A 234 16.07 -7.28 1.83
C GLU A 234 17.00 -8.41 2.25
N ILE A 235 17.16 -8.54 3.56
CA ILE A 235 18.15 -9.41 4.19
C ILE A 235 17.43 -10.54 4.92
N THR A 236 17.57 -11.76 4.42
CA THR A 236 17.14 -12.95 5.17
C THR A 236 18.27 -13.42 6.06
N ILE A 237 18.00 -13.59 7.34
CA ILE A 237 18.93 -14.10 8.34
C ILE A 237 18.39 -15.39 8.99
N GLU A 238 19.25 -16.16 9.62
CA GLU A 238 18.78 -17.21 10.52
C GLU A 238 17.89 -16.59 11.60
N PRO A 239 16.74 -17.21 11.91
CA PRO A 239 15.80 -16.64 12.88
C PRO A 239 16.50 -16.33 14.21
N VAL A 240 16.35 -15.12 14.68
CA VAL A 240 16.96 -14.63 15.91
C VAL A 240 15.89 -14.00 16.80
N THR A 241 16.06 -14.17 18.11
CA THR A 241 15.28 -13.43 19.13
C THR A 241 16.21 -12.44 19.79
N ALA A 242 15.87 -11.15 19.74
CA ALA A 242 16.63 -10.06 20.36
C ALA A 242 15.72 -8.85 20.64
N ARG A 243 16.14 -8.00 21.56
CA ARG A 243 15.43 -6.76 21.87
C ARG A 243 15.91 -5.59 21.01
N TYR A 244 17.17 -5.55 20.66
CA TYR A 244 17.77 -4.42 19.91
C TYR A 244 18.34 -4.90 18.59
N VAL A 245 18.14 -4.08 17.54
CA VAL A 245 18.68 -4.31 16.20
C VAL A 245 19.39 -3.05 15.73
N LYS A 246 20.67 -3.16 15.40
CA LYS A 246 21.57 -2.06 15.00
C LYS A 246 22.01 -2.21 13.56
N VAL A 247 22.03 -1.10 12.84
CA VAL A 247 22.74 -0.96 11.56
C VAL A 247 23.97 -0.09 11.79
N LEU A 248 25.14 -0.61 11.45
CA LEU A 248 26.45 0.03 11.63
C LEU A 248 27.08 0.30 10.28
N ASP A 249 27.50 1.54 10.01
CA ASP A 249 28.33 1.89 8.86
C ASP A 249 29.78 1.41 9.10
N VAL A 250 30.19 0.37 8.40
CA VAL A 250 31.57 -0.16 8.46
C VAL A 250 32.47 0.53 7.44
N LYS A 251 31.90 0.96 6.29
CA LYS A 251 32.63 1.67 5.26
C LYS A 251 31.67 2.54 4.45
N SER A 252 31.92 3.82 4.47
CA SER A 252 31.16 4.78 3.67
C SER A 252 31.40 4.59 2.15
N TRP A 253 30.40 4.88 1.34
CA TRP A 253 30.47 4.79 -0.14
C TRP A 253 31.58 5.67 -0.73
N GLN A 254 31.77 6.86 -0.16
CA GLN A 254 32.83 7.80 -0.51
C GLN A 254 33.34 8.51 0.76
N PRO A 255 34.60 8.92 0.82
CA PRO A 255 35.10 9.72 1.93
C PRO A 255 34.23 10.96 2.18
N GLY A 256 33.79 11.14 3.44
CA GLY A 256 32.92 12.25 3.85
C GLY A 256 31.43 12.09 3.52
N ARG A 257 31.01 10.99 2.91
CA ARG A 257 29.59 10.64 2.77
C ARG A 257 29.06 10.06 4.07
N LYS A 258 27.80 10.32 4.33
CA LYS A 258 27.06 9.93 5.54
C LYS A 258 26.20 8.71 5.26
N MET A 259 25.85 7.95 6.28
CA MET A 259 24.82 6.94 6.19
C MET A 259 23.46 7.59 6.43
N ALA A 260 22.48 7.26 5.58
CA ALA A 260 21.11 7.71 5.75
C ALA A 260 20.11 6.60 5.36
N LEU A 261 19.08 6.44 6.19
CA LEU A 261 18.05 5.41 6.06
C LEU A 261 16.68 6.04 6.18
N TYR A 262 15.79 5.71 5.25
CA TYR A 262 14.36 5.99 5.38
C TYR A 262 13.70 5.08 6.41
N GLU A 263 13.94 3.74 6.31
CA GLU A 263 13.27 2.75 7.15
C GLU A 263 14.19 1.57 7.49
N ILE A 264 13.98 1.05 8.70
CA ILE A 264 14.42 -0.27 9.16
C ILE A 264 13.14 -1.06 9.46
N GLU A 265 12.91 -2.13 8.69
CA GLU A 265 11.75 -2.98 8.90
C GLU A 265 12.21 -4.37 9.32
N LEU A 266 11.47 -4.99 10.22
CA LEU A 266 11.75 -6.33 10.76
C LEU A 266 10.53 -7.22 10.59
N TYR A 267 10.73 -8.44 10.10
CA TYR A 267 9.65 -9.40 9.89
C TYR A 267 10.02 -10.79 10.40
N ASP A 268 9.02 -11.47 10.96
CA ASP A 268 9.09 -12.91 11.22
C ASP A 268 8.32 -13.65 10.13
N THR A 269 9.05 -14.27 9.21
CA THR A 269 8.42 -14.97 8.06
C THR A 269 7.66 -16.23 8.45
N GLU A 270 7.87 -16.77 9.65
CA GLU A 270 7.10 -17.92 10.16
C GLU A 270 5.81 -17.50 10.91
N ALA A 271 5.70 -16.22 11.29
CA ALA A 271 4.54 -15.69 11.98
C ALA A 271 3.50 -15.13 11.00
N GLU A 272 3.13 -15.89 9.97
CA GLU A 272 2.06 -15.46 9.08
C GLU A 272 0.73 -15.31 9.85
N PRO A 273 -0.03 -14.23 9.58
CA PRO A 273 -1.33 -14.03 10.21
C PRO A 273 -2.26 -15.21 9.89
N ALA A 274 -2.78 -15.87 10.91
CA ALA A 274 -3.56 -17.11 10.75
C ALA A 274 -4.68 -16.95 9.72
N GLY A 275 -4.58 -17.69 8.62
CA GLY A 275 -5.58 -17.77 7.57
C GLY A 275 -5.59 -16.62 6.55
N LEU A 276 -4.61 -15.71 6.58
CA LEU A 276 -4.41 -14.75 5.49
C LEU A 276 -3.31 -15.26 4.56
N SER A 277 -3.55 -15.19 3.25
CA SER A 277 -2.51 -15.35 2.25
C SER A 277 -1.57 -14.14 2.25
N PRO A 278 -0.32 -14.26 1.72
CA PRO A 278 0.65 -13.15 1.67
C PRO A 278 0.07 -11.87 1.06
N VAL A 279 -0.75 -12.03 0.02
CA VAL A 279 -1.63 -10.97 -0.49
C VAL A 279 -3.07 -11.40 -0.32
N HIS A 280 -3.93 -10.50 0.08
CA HIS A 280 -5.36 -10.75 0.26
C HIS A 280 -6.16 -9.57 -0.30
N PHE A 281 -7.43 -9.85 -0.58
CA PHE A 281 -8.32 -8.89 -1.22
C PHE A 281 -9.43 -8.48 -0.27
N ILE A 282 -9.83 -7.22 -0.35
CA ILE A 282 -10.93 -6.65 0.45
C ILE A 282 -11.98 -6.12 -0.51
N ARG A 283 -13.19 -6.66 -0.44
CA ARG A 283 -14.34 -6.18 -1.19
C ARG A 283 -15.29 -5.50 -0.24
N LEU A 284 -15.62 -4.26 -0.55
CA LEU A 284 -16.61 -3.48 0.18
C LEU A 284 -17.87 -3.34 -0.66
N ARG A 285 -19.03 -3.42 -0.03
CA ARG A 285 -20.33 -3.10 -0.63
C ARG A 285 -21.15 -2.28 0.34
N LEU A 286 -21.74 -1.23 -0.18
CA LEU A 286 -22.73 -0.39 0.52
C LEU A 286 -24.05 -0.50 -0.22
N THR A 287 -25.09 -0.92 0.48
CA THR A 287 -26.47 -0.99 -0.06
C THR A 287 -27.41 -0.10 0.78
N ASP A 288 -28.52 0.33 0.19
CA ASP A 288 -29.59 0.93 0.97
C ASP A 288 -30.41 -0.13 1.74
N ALA A 289 -31.40 0.30 2.53
CA ALA A 289 -32.26 -0.58 3.31
C ALA A 289 -33.07 -1.57 2.44
N ALA A 290 -33.27 -1.29 1.16
CA ALA A 290 -33.92 -2.19 0.22
C ALA A 290 -32.99 -3.16 -0.49
N GLY A 291 -31.68 -3.12 -0.15
CA GLY A 291 -30.66 -3.96 -0.75
C GLY A 291 -30.13 -3.47 -2.10
N LYS A 292 -30.52 -2.28 -2.55
CA LYS A 292 -29.99 -1.68 -3.78
C LYS A 292 -28.55 -1.24 -3.58
N LEU A 293 -27.66 -1.65 -4.48
CA LEU A 293 -26.25 -1.26 -4.45
C LEU A 293 -26.09 0.24 -4.65
N LEU A 294 -25.46 0.90 -3.69
CA LEU A 294 -25.09 2.33 -3.72
C LEU A 294 -23.64 2.51 -4.14
N SER A 295 -22.72 1.70 -3.58
CA SER A 295 -21.31 1.72 -3.91
C SER A 295 -20.68 0.35 -3.68
N GLU A 296 -19.66 0.04 -4.47
CA GLU A 296 -18.82 -1.14 -4.31
C GLU A 296 -17.36 -0.75 -4.52
N ASN A 297 -16.46 -1.24 -3.69
CA ASN A 297 -15.03 -0.94 -3.80
C ASN A 297 -14.20 -2.19 -3.60
N PHE A 298 -12.96 -2.16 -4.08
CA PHE A 298 -12.07 -3.29 -4.04
C PHE A 298 -10.64 -2.84 -3.73
N TYR A 299 -9.98 -3.57 -2.84
CA TYR A 299 -8.61 -3.34 -2.43
C TYR A 299 -7.84 -4.64 -2.43
N TRP A 300 -6.54 -4.52 -2.52
CA TRP A 300 -5.58 -5.60 -2.28
C TRP A 300 -4.56 -5.11 -1.25
N ARG A 301 -4.16 -5.99 -0.38
CA ARG A 301 -3.22 -5.71 0.69
C ARG A 301 -2.25 -6.87 0.83
N SER A 302 -0.99 -6.58 1.12
CA SER A 302 -0.01 -7.58 1.52
C SER A 302 0.15 -7.61 3.05
N ASN A 303 0.53 -8.77 3.59
CA ASN A 303 0.88 -8.91 5.01
C ASN A 303 2.12 -8.09 5.34
N ARG A 304 2.99 -7.89 4.37
CA ARG A 304 4.16 -7.03 4.41
C ARG A 304 3.92 -5.85 3.49
N LEU A 305 3.97 -4.63 4.03
CA LEU A 305 3.65 -3.41 3.30
C LEU A 305 4.47 -3.30 2.00
N GLY A 306 3.76 -3.17 0.87
CA GLY A 306 4.38 -3.01 -0.45
C GLY A 306 4.90 -4.29 -1.10
N ASP A 307 4.85 -5.45 -0.44
CA ASP A 307 5.27 -6.71 -1.05
C ASP A 307 4.11 -7.44 -1.72
N TYR A 308 3.99 -7.27 -3.02
CA TYR A 308 2.96 -7.90 -3.86
C TYR A 308 3.51 -9.00 -4.78
N ARG A 309 4.74 -9.48 -4.55
CA ARG A 309 5.37 -10.52 -5.39
C ARG A 309 4.56 -11.81 -5.45
N ALA A 310 3.80 -12.12 -4.41
CA ALA A 310 2.92 -13.29 -4.39
C ALA A 310 1.85 -13.25 -5.50
N LEU A 311 1.46 -12.06 -6.00
CA LEU A 311 0.52 -11.95 -7.12
C LEU A 311 1.04 -12.57 -8.42
N ASP A 312 2.35 -12.70 -8.60
CA ASP A 312 2.93 -13.37 -9.77
C ASP A 312 2.60 -14.89 -9.77
N GLY A 313 2.21 -15.46 -8.63
CA GLY A 313 1.77 -16.85 -8.46
C GLY A 313 0.26 -17.08 -8.61
N LEU A 314 -0.54 -16.06 -8.95
CA LEU A 314 -1.97 -16.24 -9.17
C LEU A 314 -2.24 -17.22 -10.33
N GLU A 315 -3.19 -18.14 -10.12
CA GLU A 315 -3.67 -18.98 -11.23
C GLU A 315 -4.24 -18.13 -12.36
N PRO A 316 -3.90 -18.42 -13.63
CA PRO A 316 -4.44 -17.69 -14.77
C PRO A 316 -5.98 -17.72 -14.79
N ALA A 317 -6.61 -16.57 -14.81
CA ALA A 317 -8.06 -16.47 -14.92
C ALA A 317 -8.53 -16.91 -16.31
N ARG A 318 -9.65 -17.68 -16.36
CA ARG A 318 -10.33 -18.04 -17.61
C ARG A 318 -11.54 -17.15 -17.80
N LEU A 319 -11.42 -16.15 -18.67
CA LEU A 319 -12.46 -15.16 -18.89
C LEU A 319 -13.31 -15.54 -20.12
N ASP A 320 -14.63 -15.58 -19.92
CA ASP A 320 -15.64 -15.60 -20.99
C ASP A 320 -16.14 -14.15 -21.17
N VAL A 321 -15.97 -13.60 -22.37
CA VAL A 321 -16.30 -12.21 -22.68
C VAL A 321 -17.41 -12.20 -23.73
N ARG A 322 -18.54 -11.56 -23.42
CA ARG A 322 -19.67 -11.39 -24.32
C ARG A 322 -20.01 -9.93 -24.42
N SER A 323 -20.10 -9.42 -25.63
CA SER A 323 -20.48 -8.04 -25.89
C SER A 323 -21.78 -8.00 -26.70
N LYS A 324 -22.68 -7.09 -26.29
CA LYS A 324 -23.90 -6.75 -27.03
C LYS A 324 -23.86 -5.26 -27.32
N GLU A 325 -24.15 -4.95 -28.56
CA GLU A 325 -24.25 -3.58 -29.03
C GLU A 325 -25.70 -3.16 -29.22
N GLU A 326 -26.04 -1.95 -28.83
CA GLU A 326 -27.34 -1.33 -29.04
C GLU A 326 -27.16 0.14 -29.42
N THR A 327 -28.04 0.66 -30.28
CA THR A 327 -28.08 2.07 -30.64
C THR A 327 -29.27 2.73 -29.94
N VAL A 328 -29.00 3.78 -29.17
CA VAL A 328 -30.03 4.55 -28.47
C VAL A 328 -29.87 6.01 -28.88
N GLY A 329 -30.77 6.46 -29.77
CA GLY A 329 -30.66 7.75 -30.42
C GLY A 329 -29.39 7.85 -31.27
N ALA A 330 -28.57 8.88 -31.03
CA ALA A 330 -27.27 9.05 -31.70
C ALA A 330 -26.12 8.33 -30.98
N LYS A 331 -26.38 7.58 -29.91
CA LYS A 331 -25.35 6.91 -29.11
C LYS A 331 -25.30 5.42 -29.44
N ARG A 332 -24.08 4.91 -29.64
CA ARG A 332 -23.80 3.48 -29.73
C ARG A 332 -23.34 3.01 -28.35
N ILE A 333 -24.07 2.07 -27.77
CA ILE A 333 -23.80 1.52 -26.44
C ILE A 333 -23.31 0.09 -26.59
N VAL A 334 -22.14 -0.20 -26.08
CA VAL A 334 -21.59 -1.57 -26.04
C VAL A 334 -21.63 -2.05 -24.59
N ARG A 335 -22.41 -3.11 -24.33
CA ARG A 335 -22.47 -3.78 -23.04
C ARG A 335 -21.61 -5.01 -23.08
N THR A 336 -20.56 -5.04 -22.29
CA THR A 336 -19.65 -6.18 -22.19
C THR A 336 -19.83 -6.87 -20.84
N THR A 337 -20.11 -8.17 -20.90
CA THR A 337 -20.14 -9.04 -19.73
C THR A 337 -18.87 -9.87 -19.71
N VAL A 338 -18.11 -9.77 -18.63
CA VAL A 338 -16.92 -10.57 -18.37
C VAL A 338 -17.24 -11.56 -17.26
N THR A 339 -17.09 -12.85 -17.53
CA THR A 339 -17.34 -13.92 -16.57
C THR A 339 -16.04 -14.71 -16.35
N ASN A 340 -15.59 -14.80 -15.11
CA ASN A 340 -14.50 -15.68 -14.76
C ASN A 340 -15.03 -17.13 -14.68
N ARG A 341 -14.54 -18.01 -15.54
CA ARG A 341 -14.85 -19.43 -15.58
C ARG A 341 -13.79 -20.28 -14.88
N GLY A 342 -12.68 -19.66 -14.48
CA GLY A 342 -11.60 -20.28 -13.72
C GLY A 342 -11.88 -20.33 -12.23
N ARG A 343 -10.98 -20.97 -11.50
CA ARG A 343 -10.99 -21.00 -10.01
C ARG A 343 -10.19 -19.83 -9.42
N GLY A 344 -9.18 -19.34 -10.14
CA GLY A 344 -8.31 -18.24 -9.70
C GLY A 344 -9.02 -16.89 -9.73
N VAL A 345 -8.49 -15.93 -9.02
CA VAL A 345 -8.98 -14.55 -8.97
C VAL A 345 -8.65 -13.85 -10.29
N ALA A 346 -9.65 -13.28 -10.94
CA ALA A 346 -9.45 -12.41 -12.10
C ALA A 346 -9.08 -11.00 -11.63
N PHE A 347 -7.79 -10.80 -11.37
CA PHE A 347 -7.26 -9.55 -10.84
C PHE A 347 -6.93 -8.55 -11.95
N ALA A 348 -7.23 -7.26 -11.75
CA ALA A 348 -6.90 -6.14 -12.62
C ALA A 348 -7.40 -6.29 -14.08
N VAL A 349 -8.61 -6.77 -14.29
CA VAL A 349 -9.23 -6.94 -15.62
C VAL A 349 -9.52 -5.57 -16.23
N ARG A 350 -8.93 -5.28 -17.39
CA ARG A 350 -9.20 -4.07 -18.17
C ARG A 350 -10.06 -4.42 -19.40
N VAL A 351 -11.17 -3.69 -19.57
CA VAL A 351 -12.01 -3.77 -20.77
C VAL A 351 -11.82 -2.49 -21.56
N MET A 352 -11.39 -2.63 -22.81
CA MET A 352 -11.19 -1.49 -23.71
C MET A 352 -11.99 -1.70 -25.00
N PRO A 353 -12.70 -0.67 -25.51
CA PRO A 353 -13.21 -0.72 -26.86
C PRO A 353 -12.03 -0.62 -27.86
N THR A 354 -11.97 -1.54 -28.79
CA THR A 354 -11.06 -1.43 -29.95
C THR A 354 -11.89 -0.97 -31.15
N TYR A 355 -11.51 0.12 -31.75
CA TYR A 355 -12.08 0.53 -33.02
C TYR A 355 -11.35 -0.25 -34.11
N ALA A 356 -12.11 -0.89 -35.00
CA ALA A 356 -11.52 -1.41 -36.22
C ALA A 356 -10.98 -0.21 -37.02
N SER A 357 -9.68 -0.23 -37.33
CA SER A 357 -9.01 0.74 -38.19
C SER A 357 -9.53 0.63 -39.61
#